data_199a20c82f0434fddc296a86aa52bb12
#
_entry.id   199a20c82f0434fddc296a86aa52bb12
#
_cell.length_a   1.000
_cell.length_b   1.000
_cell.length_c   1.000
_cell.angle_alpha   90.00
_cell.angle_beta   90.00
_cell.angle_gamma   90.00
#
_symmetry.space_group_name_H-M   'P 1'
#
loop_
_entity.id
_entity.type
_entity.pdbx_description
1 polymer ?
#
loop_
_entity_poly.entity_id
_entity_poly.type
_entity_poly.pdbx_seq_one_letter_code
_entity_poly.pdbx_strand_id
1 'polypeptide(L)'
;MAERADLRRRPQRTTVKDILRTAVNLEKKTMALYMQFTRAFQAQEELRKFWFGMARHEASHLGALALVEGVIENDPDVGESSKVWFDPSTVVRLRSLLNVYGREAREKISVERAFEMAIDVESSELEDVVVDLLHVVREQMVRDQAVKLLIHDLSDLSYMVEKFTNDEALLARADALVEHRFDALSIARH
;
A
#
# COMPACT_ATOMS: atom_id res chain seq x y z
N MET A 1 -1.83 -30.24 40.12
CA MET A 1 -2.57 -30.03 38.87
C MET A 1 -2.66 -28.53 38.63
N ALA A 2 -1.83 -28.00 37.78
CA ALA A 2 -1.77 -26.58 37.49
C ALA A 2 -2.61 -26.30 36.23
N GLU A 3 -3.68 -25.57 36.43
CA GLU A 3 -4.60 -25.09 35.40
C GLU A 3 -3.85 -24.08 34.52
N ARG A 4 -3.51 -24.47 33.31
CA ARG A 4 -2.94 -23.55 32.31
C ARG A 4 -4.06 -22.65 31.85
N ALA A 5 -4.09 -21.41 32.35
CA ALA A 5 -4.92 -20.34 31.85
C ALA A 5 -4.58 -20.08 30.38
N ASP A 6 -5.48 -20.51 29.50
CA ASP A 6 -5.50 -20.18 28.07
C ASP A 6 -5.77 -18.65 27.93
N LEU A 7 -4.72 -17.88 27.93
CA LEU A 7 -4.75 -16.44 27.62
C LEU A 7 -4.95 -16.28 26.09
N ARG A 8 -6.13 -16.67 25.60
CA ARG A 8 -6.61 -16.20 24.31
C ARG A 8 -6.74 -14.69 24.41
N ARG A 9 -5.76 -13.98 23.90
CA ARG A 9 -5.86 -12.53 23.71
C ARG A 9 -7.14 -12.26 22.94
N ARG A 10 -8.12 -11.65 23.61
CA ARG A 10 -9.30 -11.10 22.94
C ARG A 10 -8.81 -10.20 21.82
N PRO A 11 -9.33 -10.34 20.57
CA PRO A 11 -8.96 -9.42 19.51
C PRO A 11 -9.20 -8.01 20.02
N GLN A 12 -8.15 -7.23 20.06
CA GLN A 12 -8.21 -5.83 20.45
C GLN A 12 -9.10 -5.14 19.40
N ARG A 13 -10.19 -4.54 19.81
CA ARG A 13 -11.06 -3.77 18.90
C ARG A 13 -10.23 -2.60 18.36
N THR A 14 -9.74 -2.75 17.15
CA THR A 14 -9.04 -1.69 16.45
C THR A 14 -10.08 -0.70 15.93
N THR A 15 -9.95 0.57 16.27
CA THR A 15 -10.86 1.61 15.76
C THR A 15 -10.52 1.96 14.31
N VAL A 16 -11.50 2.47 13.55
CA VAL A 16 -11.26 2.98 12.19
C VAL A 16 -10.15 4.05 12.19
N LYS A 17 -10.08 4.89 13.22
CA LYS A 17 -9.00 5.89 13.38
C LYS A 17 -7.62 5.25 13.55
N ASP A 18 -7.51 4.13 14.25
CA ASP A 18 -6.24 3.42 14.43
C ASP A 18 -5.80 2.75 13.12
N ILE A 19 -6.75 2.19 12.36
CA ILE A 19 -6.49 1.61 11.04
C ILE A 19 -6.03 2.71 10.08
N LEU A 20 -6.76 3.82 10.01
CA LEU A 20 -6.43 4.97 9.18
C LEU A 20 -5.02 5.51 9.47
N ARG A 21 -4.71 5.75 10.75
CA ARG A 21 -3.38 6.20 11.19
C ARG A 21 -2.29 5.21 10.76
N THR A 22 -2.60 3.92 10.84
CA THR A 22 -1.68 2.86 10.44
C THR A 22 -1.45 2.87 8.93
N ALA A 23 -2.52 2.95 8.13
CA ALA A 23 -2.44 3.05 6.67
C ALA A 23 -1.62 4.27 6.26
N VAL A 24 -1.93 5.47 6.78
CA VAL A 24 -1.16 6.70 6.53
C VAL A 24 0.34 6.52 6.83
N ASN A 25 0.69 5.83 7.92
CA ASN A 25 2.10 5.60 8.26
C ASN A 25 2.79 4.62 7.30
N LEU A 26 2.07 3.62 6.79
CA LEU A 26 2.60 2.66 5.82
C LEU A 26 2.81 3.32 4.47
N GLU A 27 1.82 4.06 3.94
CA GLU A 27 1.93 4.83 2.70
C GLU A 27 3.11 5.82 2.73
N LYS A 28 3.29 6.54 3.84
CA LYS A 28 4.46 7.42 4.01
C LYS A 28 5.79 6.67 3.92
N LYS A 29 5.85 5.44 4.43
CA LYS A 29 7.07 4.61 4.36
C LYS A 29 7.30 4.09 2.95
N THR A 30 6.25 3.67 2.24
CA THR A 30 6.31 3.24 0.85
C THR A 30 6.78 4.39 -0.04
N MET A 31 6.16 5.57 0.09
CA MET A 31 6.61 6.78 -0.59
C MET A 31 8.08 7.09 -0.33
N ALA A 32 8.52 6.99 0.93
CA ALA A 32 9.91 7.23 1.29
C ALA A 32 10.87 6.19 0.67
N LEU A 33 10.45 4.94 0.52
CA LEU A 33 11.21 3.89 -0.15
C LEU A 33 11.40 4.24 -1.64
N TYR A 34 10.33 4.60 -2.36
CA TYR A 34 10.42 4.99 -3.77
C TYR A 34 11.22 6.27 -4.01
N MET A 35 11.18 7.21 -3.05
CA MET A 35 12.08 8.37 -3.08
C MET A 35 13.54 7.99 -2.88
N GLN A 36 13.85 6.92 -2.14
CA GLN A 36 15.22 6.40 -2.05
C GLN A 36 15.67 5.77 -3.37
N PHE A 37 14.80 4.99 -4.04
CA PHE A 37 15.08 4.46 -5.38
C PHE A 37 15.27 5.59 -6.41
N THR A 38 14.46 6.65 -6.36
CA THR A 38 14.64 7.85 -7.19
C THR A 38 16.05 8.43 -7.05
N ARG A 39 16.60 8.43 -5.83
CA ARG A 39 17.98 8.90 -5.57
C ARG A 39 19.02 7.88 -5.99
N ALA A 40 18.81 6.59 -5.72
CA ALA A 40 19.73 5.51 -6.08
C ALA A 40 19.98 5.46 -7.59
N PHE A 41 18.94 5.69 -8.39
CA PHE A 41 19.00 5.66 -9.85
C PHE A 41 19.03 7.05 -10.49
N GLN A 42 19.52 8.08 -9.78
CA GLN A 42 19.54 9.46 -10.28
C GLN A 42 20.28 9.66 -11.62
N ALA A 43 21.28 8.82 -11.93
CA ALA A 43 22.04 8.85 -13.18
C ALA A 43 21.29 8.20 -14.36
N GLN A 44 20.24 7.45 -14.11
CA GLN A 44 19.42 6.77 -15.11
C GLN A 44 18.04 7.46 -15.17
N GLU A 45 17.93 8.41 -16.10
CA GLU A 45 16.78 9.34 -16.13
C GLU A 45 15.42 8.64 -16.16
N GLU A 46 15.30 7.54 -16.90
CA GLU A 46 14.04 6.82 -17.04
C GLU A 46 13.66 6.10 -15.74
N LEU A 47 14.58 5.37 -15.11
CA LEU A 47 14.36 4.75 -13.80
C LEU A 47 14.06 5.80 -12.73
N ARG A 48 14.76 6.91 -12.75
CA ARG A 48 14.51 8.02 -11.83
C ARG A 48 13.10 8.58 -11.99
N LYS A 49 12.64 8.77 -13.23
CA LYS A 49 11.27 9.26 -13.51
C LYS A 49 10.22 8.24 -13.07
N PHE A 50 10.45 6.97 -13.35
CA PHE A 50 9.57 5.89 -12.95
C PHE A 50 9.42 5.85 -11.41
N TRP A 51 10.53 5.75 -10.66
CA TRP A 51 10.47 5.71 -9.20
C TRP A 51 9.87 6.97 -8.57
N PHE A 52 10.09 8.13 -9.17
CA PHE A 52 9.40 9.34 -8.75
C PHE A 52 7.90 9.28 -9.03
N GLY A 53 7.49 8.67 -10.15
CA GLY A 53 6.09 8.37 -10.46
C GLY A 53 5.45 7.50 -9.39
N MET A 54 6.10 6.40 -9.01
CA MET A 54 5.65 5.51 -7.92
C MET A 54 5.49 6.28 -6.60
N ALA A 55 6.49 7.08 -6.20
CA ALA A 55 6.38 7.92 -5.00
C ALA A 55 5.21 8.92 -5.05
N ARG A 56 4.89 9.45 -6.23
CA ARG A 56 3.74 10.35 -6.44
C ARG A 56 2.41 9.61 -6.29
N HIS A 57 2.32 8.35 -6.71
CA HIS A 57 1.12 7.53 -6.50
C HIS A 57 0.84 7.35 -5.00
N GLU A 58 1.87 7.04 -4.21
CA GLU A 58 1.72 6.97 -2.74
C GLU A 58 1.24 8.30 -2.12
N ALA A 59 1.68 9.43 -2.66
CA ALA A 59 1.15 10.74 -2.25
C ALA A 59 -0.35 10.90 -2.58
N SER A 60 -0.84 10.29 -3.67
CA SER A 60 -2.27 10.25 -4.01
C SER A 60 -3.05 9.37 -3.04
N HIS A 61 -2.51 8.22 -2.64
CA HIS A 61 -3.08 7.35 -1.59
C HIS A 61 -3.22 8.11 -0.26
N LEU A 62 -2.18 8.86 0.14
CA LEU A 62 -2.26 9.74 1.30
C LEU A 62 -3.36 10.80 1.18
N GLY A 63 -3.59 11.33 -0.02
CA GLY A 63 -4.70 12.24 -0.32
C GLY A 63 -6.07 11.58 -0.11
N ALA A 64 -6.24 10.33 -0.57
CA ALA A 64 -7.46 9.56 -0.36
C ALA A 64 -7.71 9.31 1.13
N LEU A 65 -6.70 8.91 1.89
CA LEU A 65 -6.80 8.70 3.33
C LEU A 65 -7.11 9.99 4.09
N ALA A 66 -6.58 11.13 3.66
CA ALA A 66 -6.92 12.44 4.24
C ALA A 66 -8.40 12.82 4.03
N LEU A 67 -9.00 12.45 2.89
CA LEU A 67 -10.46 12.61 2.69
C LEU A 67 -11.26 11.77 3.66
N VAL A 68 -10.86 10.50 3.89
CA VAL A 68 -11.50 9.63 4.89
C VAL A 68 -11.37 10.21 6.30
N GLU A 69 -10.20 10.72 6.66
CA GLU A 69 -9.96 11.36 7.96
C GLU A 69 -10.90 12.54 8.17
N GLY A 70 -11.04 13.42 7.16
CA GLY A 70 -11.95 14.55 7.21
C GLY A 70 -13.42 14.15 7.40
N VAL A 71 -13.88 13.05 6.78
CA VAL A 71 -15.25 12.51 7.01
C VAL A 71 -15.41 12.03 8.44
N ILE A 72 -14.47 11.25 8.97
CA ILE A 72 -14.53 10.70 10.33
C ILE A 72 -14.48 11.81 11.39
N GLU A 73 -13.75 12.88 11.15
CA GLU A 73 -13.68 14.04 12.06
C GLU A 73 -14.98 14.83 12.12
N ASN A 74 -15.68 14.92 10.99
CA ASN A 74 -16.95 15.65 10.88
C ASN A 74 -18.19 14.81 11.22
N ASP A 75 -18.07 13.46 11.21
CA ASP A 75 -19.13 12.52 11.62
C ASP A 75 -18.56 11.44 12.55
N PRO A 76 -18.47 11.71 13.87
CA PRO A 76 -17.91 10.77 14.84
C PRO A 76 -18.64 9.42 14.89
N ASP A 77 -19.93 9.39 14.58
CA ASP A 77 -20.74 8.16 14.59
C ASP A 77 -20.25 7.15 13.52
N VAL A 78 -19.71 7.65 12.41
CA VAL A 78 -19.08 6.83 11.36
C VAL A 78 -17.84 6.12 11.91
N GLY A 79 -17.02 6.81 12.68
CA GLY A 79 -15.80 6.27 13.25
C GLY A 79 -15.99 5.18 14.31
N GLU A 80 -17.12 5.23 15.04
CA GLU A 80 -17.44 4.27 16.10
C GLU A 80 -18.29 3.08 15.62
N SER A 81 -19.18 3.31 14.65
CA SER A 81 -20.14 2.30 14.17
C SER A 81 -19.58 1.37 13.10
N SER A 82 -18.53 1.78 12.39
CA SER A 82 -17.98 1.02 11.27
C SER A 82 -17.05 -0.07 11.76
N LYS A 83 -17.38 -1.32 11.41
CA LYS A 83 -16.56 -2.50 11.65
C LYS A 83 -15.73 -2.75 10.40
N VAL A 84 -14.59 -2.09 10.29
CA VAL A 84 -13.57 -2.50 9.32
C VAL A 84 -12.81 -3.68 9.94
N TRP A 85 -12.81 -4.80 9.24
CA TRP A 85 -12.04 -5.96 9.68
C TRP A 85 -10.62 -5.81 9.14
N PHE A 86 -9.66 -5.93 10.00
CA PHE A 86 -8.26 -5.75 9.68
C PHE A 86 -7.44 -6.85 10.32
N ASP A 87 -6.60 -7.53 9.54
CA ASP A 87 -5.63 -8.47 10.09
C ASP A 87 -4.39 -7.73 10.61
N PRO A 88 -4.20 -7.66 11.94
CA PRO A 88 -3.02 -7.01 12.50
C PRO A 88 -1.70 -7.64 12.03
N SER A 89 -1.71 -8.91 11.60
CA SER A 89 -0.51 -9.60 11.13
C SER A 89 0.00 -9.05 9.81
N THR A 90 -0.90 -8.64 8.90
CA THR A 90 -0.56 -7.97 7.63
C THR A 90 0.20 -6.68 7.87
N VAL A 91 -0.28 -5.83 8.80
CA VAL A 91 0.43 -4.58 9.16
C VAL A 91 1.81 -4.84 9.74
N VAL A 92 1.91 -5.80 10.66
CA VAL A 92 3.20 -6.12 11.28
C VAL A 92 4.19 -6.59 10.23
N ARG A 93 3.74 -7.46 9.32
CA ARG A 93 4.54 -7.99 8.22
C ARG A 93 5.01 -6.87 7.28
N LEU A 94 4.08 -6.05 6.77
CA LEU A 94 4.40 -4.95 5.84
C LEU A 94 5.28 -3.88 6.51
N ARG A 95 5.01 -3.52 7.75
CA ARG A 95 5.86 -2.60 8.51
C ARG A 95 7.28 -3.12 8.67
N SER A 96 7.44 -4.42 8.95
CA SER A 96 8.73 -5.07 9.05
C SER A 96 9.46 -5.05 7.71
N LEU A 97 8.77 -5.40 6.63
CA LEU A 97 9.26 -5.39 5.26
C LEU A 97 9.79 -3.99 4.88
N LEU A 98 8.96 -2.96 5.02
CA LEU A 98 9.33 -1.57 4.73
C LEU A 98 10.49 -1.06 5.58
N ASN A 99 10.62 -1.51 6.84
CA ASN A 99 11.78 -1.16 7.66
C ASN A 99 13.07 -1.82 7.20
N VAL A 100 13.00 -3.07 6.71
CA VAL A 100 14.15 -3.79 6.13
C VAL A 100 14.54 -3.13 4.81
N TYR A 101 13.60 -2.95 3.90
CA TYR A 101 13.83 -2.38 2.58
C TYR A 101 14.30 -0.92 2.65
N GLY A 102 13.73 -0.11 3.53
CA GLY A 102 14.17 1.26 3.74
C GLY A 102 15.59 1.39 4.30
N ARG A 103 16.14 0.35 4.95
CA ARG A 103 17.56 0.30 5.33
C ARG A 103 18.43 -0.13 4.16
N GLU A 104 18.04 -1.21 3.48
CA GLU A 104 18.76 -1.77 2.33
C GLU A 104 18.86 -0.74 1.19
N ALA A 105 17.78 -0.01 0.90
CA ALA A 105 17.75 1.01 -0.15
C ALA A 105 18.64 2.24 0.10
N ARG A 106 19.20 2.40 1.31
CA ARG A 106 20.21 3.43 1.60
C ARG A 106 21.62 3.05 1.16
N GLU A 107 21.82 1.77 0.90
CA GLU A 107 23.05 1.22 0.37
C GLU A 107 22.98 1.19 -1.16
N LYS A 108 24.01 0.64 -1.79
CA LYS A 108 23.99 0.44 -3.25
C LYS A 108 23.15 -0.79 -3.57
N ILE A 109 22.00 -0.57 -4.22
CA ILE A 109 21.10 -1.65 -4.66
C ILE A 109 21.15 -1.83 -6.19
N SER A 110 20.89 -3.05 -6.67
CA SER A 110 20.69 -3.31 -8.10
C SER A 110 19.28 -2.90 -8.56
N VAL A 111 19.11 -2.81 -9.87
CA VAL A 111 17.82 -2.51 -10.48
C VAL A 111 16.82 -3.63 -10.20
N GLU A 112 17.23 -4.89 -10.34
CA GLU A 112 16.41 -6.07 -10.07
C GLU A 112 15.94 -6.06 -8.62
N ARG A 113 16.84 -5.76 -7.68
CA ARG A 113 16.49 -5.72 -6.26
C ARG A 113 15.47 -4.63 -5.92
N ALA A 114 15.57 -3.47 -6.56
CA ALA A 114 14.59 -2.40 -6.39
C ALA A 114 13.20 -2.82 -6.90
N PHE A 115 13.14 -3.52 -8.04
CA PHE A 115 11.89 -4.06 -8.56
C PHE A 115 11.32 -5.19 -7.69
N GLU A 116 12.15 -6.12 -7.18
CA GLU A 116 11.70 -7.12 -6.21
C GLU A 116 11.02 -6.48 -5.00
N MET A 117 11.68 -5.46 -4.41
CA MET A 117 11.14 -4.75 -3.26
C MET A 117 9.81 -4.06 -3.59
N ALA A 118 9.70 -3.44 -4.77
CA ALA A 118 8.46 -2.80 -5.20
C ALA A 118 7.34 -3.82 -5.36
N ILE A 119 7.58 -4.93 -6.07
CA ILE A 119 6.58 -5.99 -6.27
C ILE A 119 6.12 -6.57 -4.93
N ASP A 120 7.03 -6.80 -3.97
CA ASP A 120 6.68 -7.29 -2.64
C ASP A 120 5.78 -6.30 -1.87
N VAL A 121 6.02 -5.00 -2.01
CA VAL A 121 5.24 -3.95 -1.35
C VAL A 121 3.87 -3.81 -2.02
N GLU A 122 3.82 -3.71 -3.35
CA GLU A 122 2.58 -3.57 -4.11
C GLU A 122 1.69 -4.83 -4.05
N SER A 123 2.30 -6.00 -3.85
CA SER A 123 1.55 -7.26 -3.62
C SER A 123 0.99 -7.36 -2.19
N SER A 124 1.24 -6.36 -1.33
CA SER A 124 0.70 -6.37 0.02
C SER A 124 -0.79 -5.99 0.01
N GLU A 125 -1.54 -6.53 0.99
CA GLU A 125 -2.97 -6.26 1.16
C GLU A 125 -3.25 -4.82 1.69
N LEU A 126 -2.29 -3.89 1.59
CA LEU A 126 -2.47 -2.54 2.14
C LEU A 126 -3.55 -1.76 1.40
N GLU A 127 -3.57 -1.87 0.06
CA GLU A 127 -4.58 -1.18 -0.74
C GLU A 127 -5.99 -1.72 -0.48
N ASP A 128 -6.14 -3.04 -0.23
CA ASP A 128 -7.43 -3.61 0.15
C ASP A 128 -7.93 -2.99 1.46
N VAL A 129 -7.03 -2.76 2.42
CA VAL A 129 -7.35 -2.06 3.67
C VAL A 129 -7.79 -0.62 3.41
N VAL A 130 -7.14 0.07 2.49
CA VAL A 130 -7.50 1.44 2.12
C VAL A 130 -8.86 1.47 1.43
N VAL A 131 -9.13 0.55 0.52
CA VAL A 131 -10.45 0.38 -0.13
C VAL A 131 -11.54 0.10 0.91
N ASP A 132 -11.29 -0.79 1.87
CA ASP A 132 -12.22 -1.07 2.96
C ASP A 132 -12.49 0.16 3.85
N LEU A 133 -11.46 0.99 4.10
CA LEU A 133 -11.63 2.26 4.79
C LEU A 133 -12.54 3.23 4.01
N LEU A 134 -12.50 3.21 2.68
CA LEU A 134 -13.37 4.05 1.86
C LEU A 134 -14.84 3.64 1.94
N HIS A 135 -15.15 2.37 2.21
CA HIS A 135 -16.54 1.93 2.43
C HIS A 135 -17.19 2.54 3.69
N VAL A 136 -16.37 3.07 4.61
CA VAL A 136 -16.84 3.85 5.76
C VAL A 136 -17.44 5.19 5.32
N VAL A 137 -16.99 5.74 4.18
CA VAL A 137 -17.46 7.01 3.62
C VAL A 137 -18.82 6.82 2.97
N ARG A 138 -19.89 7.32 3.61
CA ARG A 138 -21.27 7.21 3.11
C ARG A 138 -21.54 8.11 1.93
N GLU A 139 -20.86 9.26 1.86
CA GLU A 139 -21.02 10.22 0.78
C GLU A 139 -20.36 9.71 -0.50
N GLN A 140 -21.17 9.32 -1.47
CA GLN A 140 -20.72 8.70 -2.71
C GLN A 140 -19.71 9.58 -3.46
N MET A 141 -19.96 10.89 -3.56
CA MET A 141 -19.05 11.80 -4.26
C MET A 141 -17.64 11.79 -3.64
N VAL A 142 -17.53 11.84 -2.32
CA VAL A 142 -16.24 11.81 -1.61
C VAL A 142 -15.56 10.46 -1.81
N ARG A 143 -16.32 9.36 -1.69
CA ARG A 143 -15.81 8.00 -1.93
C ARG A 143 -15.28 7.83 -3.35
N ASP A 144 -16.04 8.27 -4.37
CA ASP A 144 -15.65 8.15 -5.77
C ASP A 144 -14.38 8.96 -6.08
N GLN A 145 -14.22 10.12 -5.47
CA GLN A 145 -12.98 10.90 -5.60
C GLN A 145 -11.80 10.21 -4.91
N ALA A 146 -11.99 9.66 -3.72
CA ALA A 146 -10.95 8.94 -3.01
C ALA A 146 -10.51 7.67 -3.78
N VAL A 147 -11.47 6.89 -4.31
CA VAL A 147 -11.17 5.71 -5.17
C VAL A 147 -10.35 6.12 -6.39
N LYS A 148 -10.65 7.24 -7.04
CA LYS A 148 -9.86 7.71 -8.19
C LYS A 148 -8.40 8.02 -7.83
N LEU A 149 -8.14 8.44 -6.61
CA LEU A 149 -6.77 8.67 -6.14
C LEU A 149 -5.99 7.38 -5.86
N LEU A 150 -6.71 6.28 -5.57
CA LEU A 150 -6.11 4.97 -5.33
C LEU A 150 -5.85 4.19 -6.62
N ILE A 151 -6.64 4.45 -7.68
CA ILE A 151 -6.44 3.77 -8.94
C ILE A 151 -5.14 4.26 -9.55
N HIS A 152 -4.15 3.38 -9.54
CA HIS A 152 -2.94 3.61 -10.30
C HIS A 152 -2.67 2.43 -11.22
N ASP A 153 -2.11 2.73 -12.36
CA ASP A 153 -1.77 1.73 -13.36
C ASP A 153 -0.40 1.14 -13.05
N LEU A 154 -0.39 -0.13 -12.62
CA LEU A 154 0.84 -0.88 -12.38
C LEU A 154 1.46 -1.46 -13.67
N SER A 155 0.85 -1.26 -14.82
CA SER A 155 1.40 -1.74 -16.11
C SER A 155 2.80 -1.15 -16.39
N ASP A 156 3.05 0.08 -15.94
CA ASP A 156 4.37 0.68 -16.01
C ASP A 156 5.43 -0.13 -15.22
N LEU A 157 5.04 -0.78 -14.12
CA LEU A 157 5.96 -1.60 -13.32
C LEU A 157 6.42 -2.83 -14.12
N SER A 158 5.49 -3.58 -14.70
CA SER A 158 5.80 -4.75 -15.54
C SER A 158 6.65 -4.34 -16.74
N TYR A 159 6.27 -3.29 -17.47
CA TYR A 159 7.05 -2.75 -18.59
C TYR A 159 8.49 -2.38 -18.20
N MET A 160 8.68 -1.77 -17.04
CA MET A 160 10.00 -1.35 -16.58
C MET A 160 10.84 -2.54 -16.12
N VAL A 161 10.23 -3.59 -15.54
CA VAL A 161 10.90 -4.84 -15.22
C VAL A 161 11.40 -5.50 -16.50
N GLU A 162 10.54 -5.65 -17.53
CA GLU A 162 10.93 -6.22 -18.82
C GLU A 162 12.09 -5.45 -19.46
N LYS A 163 12.04 -4.13 -19.42
CA LYS A 163 13.01 -3.26 -20.08
C LYS A 163 14.37 -3.22 -19.40
N PHE A 164 14.42 -3.27 -18.08
CA PHE A 164 15.63 -3.02 -17.30
C PHE A 164 16.22 -4.25 -16.63
N THR A 165 15.55 -5.39 -16.73
CA THR A 165 16.04 -6.67 -16.20
C THR A 165 15.97 -7.76 -17.26
N ASN A 166 16.72 -8.86 -17.02
CA ASN A 166 16.59 -10.09 -17.81
C ASN A 166 16.05 -11.23 -16.92
N ASP A 167 15.34 -10.87 -15.84
CA ASP A 167 14.82 -11.82 -14.87
C ASP A 167 13.36 -12.18 -15.21
N GLU A 168 13.20 -13.33 -15.91
CA GLU A 168 11.89 -13.84 -16.32
C GLU A 168 10.96 -14.14 -15.10
N ALA A 169 11.53 -14.56 -13.97
CA ALA A 169 10.73 -14.83 -12.78
C ALA A 169 10.22 -13.53 -12.15
N LEU A 170 11.03 -12.48 -12.18
CA LEU A 170 10.64 -11.17 -11.70
C LEU A 170 9.56 -10.56 -12.61
N LEU A 171 9.70 -10.70 -13.93
CA LEU A 171 8.70 -10.26 -14.89
C LEU A 171 7.35 -10.98 -14.68
N ALA A 172 7.37 -12.31 -14.56
CA ALA A 172 6.16 -13.09 -14.30
C ALA A 172 5.44 -12.65 -13.01
N ARG A 173 6.18 -12.27 -11.96
CA ARG A 173 5.60 -11.71 -10.73
C ARG A 173 4.98 -10.34 -10.94
N ALA A 174 5.62 -9.48 -11.72
CA ALA A 174 5.09 -8.16 -12.05
C ALA A 174 3.79 -8.27 -12.87
N ASP A 175 3.76 -9.16 -13.88
CA ASP A 175 2.58 -9.41 -14.71
C ASP A 175 1.41 -9.94 -13.86
N ALA A 176 1.66 -10.92 -12.98
CA ALA A 176 0.64 -11.48 -12.10
C ALA A 176 0.06 -10.40 -11.15
N LEU A 177 0.88 -9.46 -10.69
CA LEU A 177 0.42 -8.34 -9.87
C LEU A 177 -0.51 -7.41 -10.67
N VAL A 178 -0.15 -7.07 -11.91
CA VAL A 178 -0.97 -6.24 -12.81
C VAL A 178 -2.33 -6.90 -13.07
N GLU A 179 -2.34 -8.19 -13.40
CA GLU A 179 -3.57 -8.97 -13.64
C GLU A 179 -4.47 -8.97 -12.41
N HIS A 180 -3.91 -9.27 -11.23
CA HIS A 180 -4.66 -9.30 -9.97
C HIS A 180 -5.31 -7.94 -9.67
N ARG A 181 -4.60 -6.85 -9.89
CA ARG A 181 -5.14 -5.49 -9.67
C ARG A 181 -6.26 -5.14 -10.64
N PHE A 182 -6.11 -5.51 -11.88
CA PHE A 182 -7.15 -5.28 -12.90
C PHE A 182 -8.45 -5.99 -12.54
N ASP A 183 -8.36 -7.23 -12.08
CA ASP A 183 -9.52 -8.03 -11.65
C ASP A 183 -10.20 -7.41 -10.42
N ALA A 184 -9.43 -7.01 -9.41
CA ALA A 184 -9.97 -6.37 -8.22
C ALA A 184 -10.73 -5.07 -8.53
N LEU A 185 -10.19 -4.23 -9.41
CA LEU A 185 -10.84 -2.99 -9.84
C LEU A 185 -12.09 -3.22 -10.69
N SER A 186 -12.13 -4.30 -11.47
CA SER A 186 -13.32 -4.66 -12.27
C SER A 186 -14.49 -5.09 -11.39
N ILE A 187 -14.22 -5.80 -10.31
CA ILE A 187 -15.22 -6.22 -9.30
C ILE A 187 -15.77 -5.01 -8.51
N ALA A 188 -14.93 -4.05 -8.16
CA ALA A 188 -15.33 -2.86 -7.39
C ALA A 188 -16.24 -1.87 -8.17
N ARG A 189 -16.39 -2.05 -9.50
CA ARG A 189 -17.26 -1.23 -10.36
C ARG A 189 -18.69 -1.75 -10.49
N HIS A 190 -19.00 -2.91 -9.95
CA HIS A 190 -20.31 -3.57 -9.97
C HIS A 190 -20.90 -3.66 -8.56
#